data_430080be8b9d8dd7cce34118cf2af4a5
#
_entry.id   430080be8b9d8dd7cce34118cf2af4a5
#
_cell.length_a   1.000
_cell.length_b   1.000
_cell.length_c   1.000
_cell.angle_alpha   90.00
_cell.angle_beta   90.00
_cell.angle_gamma   90.00
#
_symmetry.space_group_name_H-M   'P 1'
#
loop_
_entity.id
_entity.type
_entity.pdbx_description
1 polymer ?
#
loop_
_entity_poly.entity_id
_entity_poly.type
_entity_poly.pdbx_seq_one_letter_code
_entity_poly.pdbx_strand_id
1 'polypeptide(L)'
;MDKIIKFWKESYYSDKIAFVYELISFVFTVFASLNLALTADDPNMLIVYPGFLVGSITGIYAYYRRKLAWPVLLTGYFAVVNVIGIGVAAGWW
;
A
#
# COMPACT_ATOMS: atom_id res chain seq x y z
N MET A 1 -20.54 -9.34 15.32
CA MET A 1 -20.45 -9.42 13.86
C MET A 1 -21.16 -8.26 13.17
N ASP A 2 -22.36 -7.89 13.63
CA ASP A 2 -23.11 -6.82 12.97
C ASP A 2 -22.37 -5.48 12.96
N LYS A 3 -21.65 -5.14 14.03
CA LYS A 3 -20.88 -3.90 14.11
C LYS A 3 -19.73 -3.89 13.11
N ILE A 4 -19.09 -5.04 12.87
CA ILE A 4 -18.00 -5.16 11.92
C ILE A 4 -18.53 -5.01 10.49
N ILE A 5 -19.61 -5.71 10.17
CA ILE A 5 -20.24 -5.63 8.85
C ILE A 5 -20.69 -4.20 8.56
N LYS A 6 -21.31 -3.56 9.53
CA LYS A 6 -21.76 -2.16 9.40
C LYS A 6 -20.58 -1.23 9.15
N PHE A 7 -19.47 -1.41 9.87
CA PHE A 7 -18.26 -0.62 9.71
C PHE A 7 -17.74 -0.70 8.27
N TRP A 8 -17.65 -1.92 7.71
CA TRP A 8 -17.17 -2.12 6.35
C TRP A 8 -18.12 -1.54 5.31
N LYS A 9 -19.43 -1.69 5.51
CA LYS A 9 -20.43 -1.09 4.63
C LYS A 9 -20.34 0.43 4.65
N GLU A 10 -20.21 1.03 5.81
CA GLU A 10 -20.07 2.48 5.94
C GLU A 10 -18.80 2.99 5.25
N SER A 11 -17.70 2.27 5.38
CA SER A 11 -16.45 2.60 4.69
C SER A 11 -16.65 2.57 3.17
N TYR A 12 -17.30 1.55 2.66
CA TYR A 12 -17.58 1.42 1.22
C TYR A 12 -18.48 2.53 0.72
N TYR A 13 -19.59 2.81 1.43
CA TYR A 13 -20.56 3.80 0.98
C TYR A 13 -20.09 5.23 1.17
N SER A 14 -19.17 5.49 2.11
CA SER A 14 -18.67 6.85 2.34
C SER A 14 -17.84 7.36 1.15
N ASP A 15 -17.05 6.49 0.51
CA ASP A 15 -16.31 6.81 -0.72
C ASP A 15 -15.96 5.52 -1.43
N LYS A 16 -16.77 5.15 -2.42
CA LYS A 16 -16.60 3.91 -3.15
C LYS A 16 -15.27 3.86 -3.90
N ILE A 17 -14.85 4.99 -4.46
CA ILE A 17 -13.59 5.07 -5.19
C ILE A 17 -12.41 4.87 -4.23
N ALA A 18 -12.42 5.58 -3.11
CA ALA A 18 -11.38 5.42 -2.09
C ALA A 18 -11.34 3.99 -1.56
N PHE A 19 -12.50 3.38 -1.33
CA PHE A 19 -12.56 1.99 -0.86
C PHE A 19 -11.89 1.03 -1.84
N VAL A 20 -12.13 1.19 -3.15
CA VAL A 20 -11.50 0.35 -4.16
C VAL A 20 -9.98 0.54 -4.18
N TYR A 21 -9.50 1.79 -4.11
CA TYR A 21 -8.06 2.05 -4.04
C TYR A 21 -7.43 1.51 -2.77
N GLU A 22 -8.14 1.58 -1.64
CA GLU A 22 -7.67 0.98 -0.39
C GLU A 22 -7.57 -0.55 -0.51
N LEU A 23 -8.53 -1.18 -1.18
CA LEU A 23 -8.49 -2.62 -1.44
C LEU A 23 -7.27 -2.99 -2.29
N ILE A 24 -7.01 -2.24 -3.37
CA ILE A 24 -5.85 -2.46 -4.22
C ILE A 24 -4.57 -2.28 -3.41
N SER A 25 -4.48 -1.21 -2.63
CA SER A 25 -3.34 -0.94 -1.76
C SER A 25 -3.10 -2.12 -0.80
N PHE A 26 -4.15 -2.60 -0.15
CA PHE A 26 -4.07 -3.70 0.79
C PHE A 26 -3.56 -4.98 0.10
N VAL A 27 -4.13 -5.33 -1.04
CA VAL A 27 -3.75 -6.56 -1.76
C VAL A 27 -2.27 -6.52 -2.16
N PHE A 28 -1.82 -5.42 -2.77
CA PHE A 28 -0.43 -5.30 -3.18
C PHE A 28 0.53 -5.28 -1.99
N THR A 29 0.17 -4.60 -0.91
CA THR A 29 1.00 -4.53 0.29
C THR A 29 1.12 -5.90 0.96
N VAL A 30 -0.01 -6.62 1.09
CA VAL A 30 0.00 -7.96 1.68
C VAL A 30 0.80 -8.92 0.83
N PHE A 31 0.61 -8.88 -0.50
CA PHE A 31 1.35 -9.74 -1.42
C PHE A 31 2.86 -9.49 -1.31
N ALA A 32 3.27 -8.22 -1.32
CA ALA A 32 4.68 -7.85 -1.21
C ALA A 32 5.25 -8.25 0.16
N SER A 33 4.49 -8.05 1.24
CA SER A 33 4.90 -8.43 2.59
C SER A 33 5.09 -9.93 2.72
N LEU A 34 4.15 -10.72 2.21
CA LEU A 34 4.24 -12.17 2.26
C LEU A 34 5.43 -12.67 1.43
N ASN A 35 5.62 -12.11 0.25
CA ASN A 35 6.77 -12.45 -0.60
C ASN A 35 8.07 -12.20 0.15
N LEU A 36 8.20 -11.04 0.77
CA LEU A 36 9.40 -10.71 1.55
C LEU A 36 9.58 -11.67 2.72
N ALA A 37 8.52 -11.99 3.47
CA ALA A 37 8.60 -12.88 4.62
C ALA A 37 8.98 -14.30 4.22
N LEU A 38 8.42 -14.81 3.12
CA LEU A 38 8.68 -16.17 2.66
C LEU A 38 10.06 -16.32 2.02
N THR A 39 10.67 -15.23 1.56
CA THR A 39 11.99 -15.22 0.93
C THR A 39 12.98 -14.37 1.71
N ALA A 40 12.79 -14.24 3.04
CA ALA A 40 13.59 -13.34 3.85
C ALA A 40 15.09 -13.66 3.84
N ASP A 41 15.44 -14.93 3.63
CA ASP A 41 16.83 -15.37 3.52
C ASP A 41 17.50 -14.94 2.20
N ASP A 42 16.69 -14.74 1.13
CA ASP A 42 17.17 -14.30 -0.18
C ASP A 42 16.05 -13.56 -0.91
N PRO A 43 15.67 -12.36 -0.44
CA PRO A 43 14.51 -11.65 -0.97
C PRO A 43 14.77 -11.06 -2.36
N ASN A 44 13.80 -11.19 -3.25
CA ASN A 44 13.83 -10.52 -4.54
C ASN A 44 13.21 -9.13 -4.41
N MET A 45 14.04 -8.13 -4.12
CA MET A 45 13.58 -6.78 -3.87
C MET A 45 13.02 -6.09 -5.12
N LEU A 46 13.36 -6.58 -6.31
CA LEU A 46 12.78 -6.07 -7.56
C LEU A 46 11.31 -6.47 -7.72
N ILE A 47 10.83 -7.45 -6.96
CA ILE A 47 9.40 -7.78 -6.88
C ILE A 47 8.75 -7.08 -5.69
N VAL A 48 9.45 -7.06 -4.55
CA VAL A 48 8.90 -6.53 -3.29
C VAL A 48 8.67 -5.02 -3.36
N TYR A 49 9.69 -4.26 -3.77
CA TYR A 49 9.58 -2.80 -3.79
C TYR A 49 8.53 -2.28 -4.77
N PRO A 50 8.43 -2.79 -6.01
CA PRO A 50 7.33 -2.36 -6.89
C PRO A 50 5.95 -2.67 -6.33
N GLY A 51 5.77 -3.82 -5.66
CA GLY A 51 4.51 -4.16 -5.00
C GLY A 51 4.14 -3.14 -3.92
N PHE A 52 5.10 -2.81 -3.05
CA PHE A 52 4.89 -1.77 -2.03
C PHE A 52 4.65 -0.40 -2.67
N LEU A 53 5.35 -0.08 -3.75
CA LEU A 53 5.17 1.21 -4.43
C LEU A 53 3.75 1.36 -4.98
N VAL A 54 3.23 0.34 -5.66
CA VAL A 54 1.86 0.36 -6.17
C VAL A 54 0.88 0.50 -5.01
N GLY A 55 1.08 -0.26 -3.93
CA GLY A 55 0.24 -0.16 -2.73
C GLY A 55 0.29 1.24 -2.12
N SER A 56 1.47 1.86 -2.07
CA SER A 56 1.63 3.21 -1.54
C SER A 56 0.93 4.26 -2.40
N ILE A 57 1.10 4.20 -3.72
CA ILE A 57 0.48 5.18 -4.64
C ILE A 57 -1.04 5.09 -4.56
N THR A 58 -1.61 3.89 -4.61
CA THR A 58 -3.06 3.71 -4.50
C THR A 58 -3.57 4.13 -3.12
N GLY A 59 -2.80 3.84 -2.07
CA GLY A 59 -3.13 4.25 -0.70
C GLY A 59 -3.13 5.77 -0.54
N ILE A 60 -2.14 6.46 -1.12
CA ILE A 60 -2.06 7.93 -1.07
C ILE A 60 -3.32 8.54 -1.67
N TYR A 61 -3.73 8.08 -2.84
CA TYR A 61 -4.93 8.59 -3.49
C TYR A 61 -6.18 8.35 -2.63
N ALA A 62 -6.33 7.14 -2.09
CA ALA A 62 -7.46 6.79 -1.25
C ALA A 62 -7.51 7.65 0.01
N TYR A 63 -6.39 7.81 0.70
CA TYR A 63 -6.32 8.59 1.93
C TYR A 63 -6.52 10.08 1.67
N TYR A 64 -6.02 10.58 0.54
CA TYR A 64 -6.26 11.95 0.12
C TYR A 64 -7.76 12.22 -0.07
N ARG A 65 -8.45 11.30 -0.74
CA ARG A 65 -9.90 11.42 -0.96
C ARG A 65 -10.67 11.40 0.36
N ARG A 66 -10.18 10.62 1.34
CA ARG A 66 -10.81 10.55 2.67
C ARG A 66 -10.37 11.66 3.61
N LYS A 67 -9.48 12.55 3.16
CA LYS A 67 -8.96 13.68 3.95
C LYS A 67 -8.24 13.22 5.23
N LEU A 68 -7.47 12.16 5.11
CA LEU A 68 -6.67 11.61 6.20
C LEU A 68 -5.22 12.07 6.05
N ALA A 69 -4.90 13.22 6.66
CA ALA A 69 -3.61 13.88 6.45
C ALA A 69 -2.41 13.04 6.88
N TRP A 70 -2.45 12.46 8.09
CA TRP A 70 -1.34 11.67 8.61
C TRP A 70 -1.07 10.40 7.79
N PRO A 71 -2.11 9.59 7.43
CA PRO A 71 -1.88 8.46 6.54
C PRO A 71 -1.33 8.85 5.16
N VAL A 72 -1.73 9.99 4.61
CA VAL A 72 -1.17 10.49 3.34
C VAL A 72 0.32 10.76 3.50
N LEU A 73 0.70 11.44 4.57
CA LEU A 73 2.11 11.78 4.83
C LEU A 73 2.95 10.52 5.02
N LEU A 74 2.48 9.59 5.84
CA LEU A 74 3.20 8.34 6.10
C LEU A 74 3.35 7.50 4.82
N THR A 75 2.26 7.35 4.07
CA THR A 75 2.28 6.56 2.84
C THR A 75 3.13 7.24 1.76
N GLY A 76 3.13 8.57 1.71
CA GLY A 76 4.02 9.34 0.83
C GLY A 76 5.48 9.09 1.15
N TYR A 77 5.84 9.04 2.43
CA TYR A 77 7.19 8.69 2.87
C TYR A 77 7.58 7.29 2.39
N PHE A 78 6.70 6.31 2.56
CA PHE A 78 6.96 4.95 2.10
C PHE A 78 7.09 4.88 0.57
N ALA A 79 6.32 5.66 -0.18
CA ALA A 79 6.45 5.71 -1.63
C ALA A 79 7.85 6.18 -2.05
N VAL A 80 8.37 7.23 -1.40
CA VAL A 80 9.72 7.72 -1.67
C VAL A 80 10.77 6.67 -1.31
N VAL A 81 10.64 6.03 -0.15
CA VAL A 81 11.55 4.97 0.27
C VAL A 81 11.54 3.81 -0.72
N ASN A 82 10.37 3.44 -1.22
CA ASN A 82 10.25 2.34 -2.18
C ASN A 82 10.91 2.67 -3.51
N VAL A 83 10.81 3.91 -3.98
CA VAL A 83 11.51 4.36 -5.20
C VAL A 83 13.03 4.26 -4.99
N ILE A 84 13.53 4.72 -3.86
CA ILE A 84 14.95 4.62 -3.53
C ILE A 84 15.37 3.15 -3.48
N GLY A 85 14.56 2.30 -2.84
CA GLY A 85 14.86 0.87 -2.73
C GLY A 85 14.90 0.18 -4.07
N ILE A 86 14.00 0.53 -4.99
CA ILE A 86 14.02 0.00 -6.36
C ILE A 86 15.32 0.36 -7.05
N GLY A 87 15.75 1.62 -6.94
CA GLY A 87 16.99 2.07 -7.55
C GLY A 87 18.21 1.34 -7.00
N VAL A 88 18.26 1.13 -5.70
CA VAL A 88 19.35 0.36 -5.08
C VAL A 88 19.32 -1.10 -5.54
N ALA A 89 18.15 -1.73 -5.53
CA ALA A 89 18.01 -3.13 -5.91
C ALA A 89 18.33 -3.36 -7.38
N ALA A 90 18.01 -2.38 -8.24
CA ALA A 90 18.32 -2.44 -9.67
C ALA A 90 19.75 -1.98 -10.00
N GLY A 91 20.48 -1.47 -9.03
CA GLY A 91 21.83 -0.98 -9.23
C GLY A 91 21.93 0.37 -9.92
N TRP A 92 20.88 1.20 -9.84
CA TRP A 92 20.86 2.51 -10.48
C TRP A 92 21.64 3.56 -9.69
N TRP A 93 21.69 3.41 -8.35
CA TRP A 93 22.44 4.31 -7.48
C TRP A 93 22.93 3.64 -6.17
#